data_31342e5e5a3d7d96146a448dd86348a1
#
_entry.id   31342e5e5a3d7d96146a448dd86348a1
#
_cell.length_a   1.000
_cell.length_b   1.000
_cell.length_c   1.000
_cell.angle_alpha   90.00
_cell.angle_beta   90.00
_cell.angle_gamma   90.00
#
_symmetry.space_group_name_H-M   'P 1'
#
loop_
_entity.id
_entity.type
_entity.pdbx_description
1 polymer ?
#
loop_
_entity_poly.entity_id
_entity_poly.type
_entity_poly.pdbx_seq_one_letter_code
_entity_poly.pdbx_strand_id
1 'polypeptide(L)'
;MKKWTIVVPATLLTLAASAAFASVPQESLYLGGIGYGSDGSYVRQIYGAPSEIEREYTSSVPFGSVVEYEYGDSVSIHLADEIVYRVESSANNGWQTPEGIHVGMDASVLQETYGAPDVIHGDKFIYTAVGTPDVGMVFEIEKGKIEEIEIGKIK
;
A
#
# COMPACT_ATOMS: atom_id res chain seq x y z
N MET A 1 64.15 -18.15 28.46
CA MET A 1 63.01 -18.36 27.54
C MET A 1 62.04 -17.21 27.71
N LYS A 2 61.95 -16.30 26.76
CA LYS A 2 60.98 -15.19 26.77
C LYS A 2 59.66 -15.67 26.17
N LYS A 3 58.59 -15.70 26.96
CA LYS A 3 57.25 -16.01 26.49
C LYS A 3 56.68 -14.75 25.83
N TRP A 4 56.40 -14.81 24.57
CA TRP A 4 55.68 -13.75 23.83
C TRP A 4 54.18 -14.00 23.96
N THR A 5 53.49 -13.06 24.58
CA THR A 5 52.01 -13.06 24.66
C THR A 5 51.51 -12.30 23.45
N ILE A 6 50.84 -13.00 22.55
CA ILE A 6 50.15 -12.38 21.42
C ILE A 6 48.79 -11.89 21.92
N VAL A 7 48.63 -10.56 21.96
CA VAL A 7 47.31 -9.92 22.21
C VAL A 7 46.64 -9.77 20.86
N VAL A 8 45.58 -10.52 20.62
CA VAL A 8 44.71 -10.35 19.45
C VAL A 8 43.67 -9.30 19.81
N PRO A 9 43.58 -8.17 19.09
CA PRO A 9 42.52 -7.22 19.32
C PRO A 9 41.20 -7.79 18.78
N ALA A 10 40.20 -7.94 19.65
CA ALA A 10 38.86 -8.26 19.28
C ALA A 10 38.21 -7.01 18.62
N THR A 11 38.18 -7.02 17.30
CA THR A 11 37.45 -6.01 16.56
C THR A 11 35.95 -6.29 16.72
N LEU A 12 35.25 -5.49 17.54
CA LEU A 12 33.79 -5.48 17.56
C LEU A 12 33.28 -4.95 16.23
N LEU A 13 32.78 -5.84 15.39
CA LEU A 13 31.98 -5.46 14.23
C LEU A 13 30.62 -5.05 14.78
N THR A 14 30.40 -3.75 14.94
CA THR A 14 29.04 -3.21 15.13
C THR A 14 28.31 -3.30 13.80
N LEU A 15 27.46 -4.33 13.63
CA LEU A 15 26.43 -4.30 12.60
C LEU A 15 25.48 -3.14 12.96
N ALA A 16 25.64 -2.01 12.29
CA ALA A 16 24.57 -1.03 12.19
C ALA A 16 23.47 -1.67 11.36
N ALA A 17 22.42 -2.16 12.02
CA ALA A 17 21.17 -2.46 11.35
C ALA A 17 20.62 -1.11 10.84
N SER A 18 20.90 -0.79 9.58
CA SER A 18 20.14 0.23 8.88
C SER A 18 18.70 -0.29 8.82
N ALA A 19 17.78 0.39 9.51
CA ALA A 19 16.36 0.22 9.25
C ALA A 19 16.17 0.61 7.77
N ALA A 20 16.13 -0.38 6.89
CA ALA A 20 15.71 -0.18 5.54
C ALA A 20 14.23 0.18 5.63
N PHE A 21 13.88 1.43 5.33
CA PHE A 21 12.51 1.81 5.07
C PHE A 21 12.07 0.96 3.88
N ALA A 22 11.02 0.18 4.07
CA ALA A 22 10.56 -0.77 3.07
C ALA A 22 9.68 -0.02 2.07
N SER A 23 10.31 0.59 1.05
CA SER A 23 9.58 1.01 -0.13
C SER A 23 9.03 -0.23 -0.83
N VAL A 24 7.72 -0.30 -1.05
CA VAL A 24 7.10 -1.41 -1.76
C VAL A 24 7.38 -1.35 -3.26
N PRO A 25 7.61 -2.48 -3.93
CA PRO A 25 7.80 -2.50 -5.37
C PRO A 25 6.50 -2.16 -6.11
N GLN A 26 6.60 -1.66 -7.34
CA GLN A 26 5.43 -1.24 -8.14
C GLN A 26 4.46 -2.40 -8.40
N GLU A 27 4.95 -3.63 -8.50
CA GLU A 27 4.15 -4.85 -8.69
C GLU A 27 3.26 -5.20 -7.49
N SER A 28 3.50 -4.65 -6.31
CA SER A 28 2.65 -4.81 -5.12
C SER A 28 1.47 -3.83 -5.09
N LEU A 29 1.49 -2.78 -5.93
CA LEU A 29 0.48 -1.72 -5.93
C LEU A 29 -0.82 -2.11 -6.64
N TYR A 30 -1.36 -3.27 -6.28
CA TYR A 30 -2.63 -3.80 -6.78
C TYR A 30 -3.53 -4.28 -5.65
N LEU A 31 -4.82 -4.06 -5.80
CA LEU A 31 -5.86 -4.60 -4.94
C LEU A 31 -6.96 -5.20 -5.83
N GLY A 32 -7.25 -6.50 -5.67
CA GLY A 32 -8.18 -7.19 -6.55
C GLY A 32 -7.76 -7.20 -8.04
N GLY A 33 -6.47 -7.07 -8.32
CA GLY A 33 -5.95 -7.00 -9.70
C GLY A 33 -6.07 -5.62 -10.36
N ILE A 34 -6.61 -4.61 -9.66
CA ILE A 34 -6.66 -3.22 -10.09
C ILE A 34 -5.61 -2.42 -9.34
N GLY A 35 -4.81 -1.62 -10.04
CA GLY A 35 -3.74 -0.84 -9.43
C GLY A 35 -3.69 0.59 -9.93
N TYR A 36 -2.78 1.36 -9.32
CA TYR A 36 -2.47 2.70 -9.77
C TYR A 36 -2.06 2.73 -11.24
N GLY A 37 -2.71 3.56 -12.05
CA GLY A 37 -2.47 3.66 -13.49
C GLY A 37 -3.28 2.67 -14.35
N SER A 38 -4.12 1.82 -13.75
CA SER A 38 -5.04 0.97 -14.51
C SER A 38 -6.05 1.81 -15.30
N ASP A 39 -6.45 1.32 -16.48
CA ASP A 39 -7.48 1.96 -17.30
C ASP A 39 -8.88 1.64 -16.75
N GLY A 40 -9.79 2.62 -16.70
CA GLY A 40 -11.17 2.43 -16.24
C GLY A 40 -11.96 1.44 -17.10
N SER A 41 -11.63 1.31 -18.38
CA SER A 41 -12.23 0.28 -19.23
C SER A 41 -11.82 -1.13 -18.80
N TYR A 42 -10.58 -1.30 -18.34
CA TYR A 42 -10.11 -2.57 -17.77
C TYR A 42 -10.85 -2.91 -16.47
N VAL A 43 -11.05 -1.93 -15.58
CA VAL A 43 -11.86 -2.12 -14.37
C VAL A 43 -13.23 -2.66 -14.71
N ARG A 44 -13.94 -2.01 -15.65
CA ARG A 44 -15.28 -2.43 -16.07
C ARG A 44 -15.29 -3.77 -16.80
N GLN A 45 -14.19 -4.13 -17.47
CA GLN A 45 -14.06 -5.44 -18.12
C GLN A 45 -13.97 -6.57 -17.07
N ILE A 46 -13.29 -6.36 -15.95
CA ILE A 46 -13.08 -7.36 -14.90
C ILE A 46 -14.28 -7.44 -13.96
N TYR A 47 -14.79 -6.29 -13.50
CA TYR A 47 -15.80 -6.22 -12.44
C TYR A 47 -17.21 -5.83 -12.95
N GLY A 48 -17.35 -5.52 -14.24
CA GLY A 48 -18.60 -5.07 -14.80
C GLY A 48 -18.87 -3.59 -14.52
N ALA A 49 -20.12 -3.19 -14.65
CA ALA A 49 -20.56 -1.84 -14.31
C ALA A 49 -20.50 -1.64 -12.78
N PRO A 50 -20.01 -0.49 -12.28
CA PRO A 50 -20.08 -0.18 -10.86
C PRO A 50 -21.55 -0.07 -10.40
N SER A 51 -21.78 -0.29 -9.12
CA SER A 51 -23.11 -0.14 -8.49
C SER A 51 -23.54 1.32 -8.41
N GLU A 52 -22.56 2.21 -8.23
CA GLU A 52 -22.75 3.66 -8.21
C GLU A 52 -21.56 4.36 -8.86
N ILE A 53 -21.79 5.54 -9.43
CA ILE A 53 -20.77 6.41 -10.00
C ILE A 53 -20.95 7.80 -9.42
N GLU A 54 -20.00 8.21 -8.59
CA GLU A 54 -19.95 9.57 -8.10
C GLU A 54 -18.97 10.41 -8.94
N ARG A 55 -19.29 11.71 -9.12
CA ARG A 55 -18.44 12.66 -9.82
C ARG A 55 -18.06 13.77 -8.88
N GLU A 56 -16.77 13.83 -8.58
CA GLU A 56 -16.22 14.91 -7.78
C GLU A 56 -15.60 15.98 -8.67
N TYR A 57 -16.00 17.23 -8.42
CA TYR A 57 -15.32 18.40 -8.98
C TYR A 57 -14.35 18.93 -7.93
N THR A 58 -13.12 18.42 -7.93
CA THR A 58 -12.11 18.93 -7.00
C THR A 58 -11.21 19.96 -7.69
N SER A 59 -10.94 21.08 -7.00
CA SER A 59 -9.98 22.08 -7.45
C SER A 59 -8.52 21.58 -7.38
N SER A 60 -8.30 20.39 -6.84
CA SER A 60 -6.99 19.78 -6.63
C SER A 60 -6.50 18.98 -7.84
N VAL A 61 -7.37 18.66 -8.80
CA VAL A 61 -7.00 18.04 -10.08
C VAL A 61 -7.09 19.11 -11.16
N PRO A 62 -5.97 19.62 -11.68
CA PRO A 62 -5.96 20.77 -12.59
C PRO A 62 -6.66 20.55 -13.93
N PHE A 63 -6.82 19.30 -14.37
CA PHE A 63 -7.36 18.94 -15.68
C PHE A 63 -8.07 17.59 -15.59
N GLY A 64 -9.40 17.59 -15.50
CA GLY A 64 -10.18 16.38 -15.67
C GLY A 64 -11.31 16.18 -14.68
N SER A 65 -12.19 15.23 -14.99
CA SER A 65 -13.23 14.76 -14.10
C SER A 65 -12.67 13.68 -13.20
N VAL A 66 -12.79 13.87 -11.89
CA VAL A 66 -12.59 12.80 -10.92
C VAL A 66 -13.90 12.04 -10.81
N VAL A 67 -13.82 10.74 -10.92
CA VAL A 67 -14.94 9.82 -10.85
C VAL A 67 -14.61 8.74 -9.84
N GLU A 68 -15.54 8.44 -8.97
CA GLU A 68 -15.51 7.31 -8.06
C GLU A 68 -16.47 6.23 -8.55
N TYR A 69 -15.96 5.00 -8.66
CA TYR A 69 -16.74 3.81 -8.97
C TYR A 69 -16.91 3.00 -7.68
N GLU A 70 -18.15 2.83 -7.26
CA GLU A 70 -18.51 1.97 -6.16
C GLU A 70 -18.82 0.55 -6.65
N TYR A 71 -18.24 -0.45 -5.98
CA TYR A 71 -18.56 -1.87 -6.20
C TYR A 71 -19.07 -2.49 -4.90
N GLY A 72 -20.39 -2.46 -4.72
CA GLY A 72 -21.04 -2.78 -3.46
C GLY A 72 -20.76 -1.70 -2.41
N ASP A 73 -20.78 -2.10 -1.14
CA ASP A 73 -20.70 -1.16 0.00
C ASP A 73 -19.25 -1.06 0.59
N SER A 74 -18.26 -1.62 -0.12
CA SER A 74 -16.93 -1.80 0.50
C SER A 74 -15.74 -1.71 -0.44
N VAL A 75 -15.97 -1.37 -1.71
CA VAL A 75 -14.89 -1.15 -2.67
C VAL A 75 -15.14 0.14 -3.42
N SER A 76 -14.17 1.07 -3.35
CA SER A 76 -14.17 2.31 -4.10
C SER A 76 -12.95 2.37 -5.03
N ILE A 77 -13.17 2.78 -6.27
CA ILE A 77 -12.11 2.99 -7.25
C ILE A 77 -12.19 4.41 -7.78
N HIS A 78 -11.15 5.18 -7.51
CA HIS A 78 -11.07 6.59 -7.90
C HIS A 78 -10.28 6.73 -9.19
N LEU A 79 -10.88 7.41 -10.18
CA LEU A 79 -10.30 7.63 -11.49
C LEU A 79 -10.18 9.13 -11.78
N ALA A 80 -9.08 9.51 -12.42
CA ALA A 80 -8.90 10.82 -13.04
C ALA A 80 -8.67 10.60 -14.52
N ASP A 81 -9.52 11.19 -15.38
CA ASP A 81 -9.47 11.02 -16.85
C ASP A 81 -9.43 9.54 -17.29
N GLU A 82 -10.30 8.71 -16.72
CA GLU A 82 -10.39 7.25 -16.96
C GLU A 82 -9.16 6.44 -16.48
N ILE A 83 -8.23 7.03 -15.73
CA ILE A 83 -7.08 6.34 -15.16
C ILE A 83 -7.23 6.22 -13.63
N VAL A 84 -7.10 5.00 -13.13
CA VAL A 84 -7.18 4.73 -11.69
C VAL A 84 -6.03 5.40 -10.96
N TYR A 85 -6.34 6.23 -9.99
CA TYR A 85 -5.33 6.81 -9.13
C TYR A 85 -5.40 6.29 -7.68
N ARG A 86 -6.51 5.66 -7.27
CA ARG A 86 -6.63 5.00 -5.95
C ARG A 86 -7.70 3.91 -6.00
N VAL A 87 -7.44 2.84 -5.26
CA VAL A 87 -8.36 1.72 -5.01
C VAL A 87 -8.44 1.49 -3.51
N GLU A 88 -9.64 1.30 -3.00
CA GLU A 88 -9.92 1.09 -1.57
C GLU A 88 -10.79 -0.14 -1.36
N SER A 89 -10.55 -0.86 -0.27
CA SER A 89 -11.43 -1.92 0.21
C SER A 89 -11.50 -1.91 1.73
N SER A 90 -12.73 -1.89 2.27
CA SER A 90 -13.04 -1.81 3.70
C SER A 90 -13.74 -3.06 4.24
N ALA A 91 -13.73 -4.17 3.49
CA ALA A 91 -14.31 -5.42 3.96
C ALA A 91 -13.53 -6.66 3.47
N ASN A 92 -13.69 -7.78 4.16
CA ASN A 92 -13.21 -9.08 3.70
C ASN A 92 -14.15 -9.62 2.61
N ASN A 93 -14.01 -9.10 1.41
CA ASN A 93 -14.86 -9.32 0.25
C ASN A 93 -14.16 -10.09 -0.89
N GLY A 94 -12.96 -10.63 -0.63
CA GLY A 94 -12.12 -11.33 -1.60
C GLY A 94 -11.10 -10.44 -2.31
N TRP A 95 -11.13 -9.13 -2.11
CA TRP A 95 -10.09 -8.22 -2.62
C TRP A 95 -8.83 -8.34 -1.77
N GLN A 96 -7.70 -8.56 -2.42
CA GLN A 96 -6.41 -8.74 -1.76
C GLN A 96 -5.27 -8.18 -2.61
N THR A 97 -4.13 -7.92 -1.97
CA THR A 97 -2.89 -7.56 -2.66
C THR A 97 -2.30 -8.77 -3.39
N PRO A 98 -1.32 -8.60 -4.29
CA PRO A 98 -0.62 -9.72 -4.92
C PRO A 98 -0.01 -10.70 -3.92
N GLU A 99 0.40 -10.23 -2.74
CA GLU A 99 0.95 -11.03 -1.65
C GLU A 99 -0.13 -11.72 -0.80
N GLY A 100 -1.41 -11.50 -1.11
CA GLY A 100 -2.54 -12.12 -0.42
C GLY A 100 -3.00 -11.39 0.84
N ILE A 101 -2.57 -10.15 1.05
CA ILE A 101 -3.03 -9.34 2.19
C ILE A 101 -4.44 -8.83 1.91
N HIS A 102 -5.35 -9.01 2.86
CA HIS A 102 -6.74 -8.58 2.76
C HIS A 102 -7.27 -8.06 4.10
N VAL A 103 -8.40 -7.36 4.05
CA VAL A 103 -9.11 -6.85 5.23
C VAL A 103 -9.48 -8.00 6.16
N GLY A 104 -9.33 -7.78 7.46
CA GLY A 104 -9.60 -8.76 8.52
C GLY A 104 -8.38 -9.57 8.98
N MET A 105 -7.25 -9.53 8.27
CA MET A 105 -6.01 -10.17 8.72
C MET A 105 -5.41 -9.44 9.93
N ASP A 106 -4.59 -10.16 10.71
CA ASP A 106 -3.81 -9.55 11.78
C ASP A 106 -2.78 -8.57 11.19
N ALA A 107 -2.63 -7.39 11.77
CA ALA A 107 -1.70 -6.37 11.28
C ALA A 107 -0.23 -6.82 11.31
N SER A 108 0.12 -7.83 12.10
CA SER A 108 1.48 -8.41 12.13
C SER A 108 1.95 -8.94 10.79
N VAL A 109 1.02 -9.38 9.93
CA VAL A 109 1.35 -9.87 8.57
C VAL A 109 1.99 -8.80 7.70
N LEU A 110 1.70 -7.52 7.94
CA LEU A 110 2.29 -6.40 7.21
C LEU A 110 3.80 -6.32 7.43
N GLN A 111 4.22 -6.46 8.70
CA GLN A 111 5.63 -6.47 9.07
C GLN A 111 6.36 -7.68 8.45
N GLU A 112 5.70 -8.83 8.39
CA GLU A 112 6.27 -10.06 7.81
C GLU A 112 6.40 -9.96 6.29
N THR A 113 5.43 -9.31 5.63
CA THR A 113 5.34 -9.22 4.16
C THR A 113 6.12 -8.03 3.60
N TYR A 114 5.94 -6.85 4.18
CA TYR A 114 6.48 -5.58 3.65
C TYR A 114 7.57 -4.97 4.51
N GLY A 115 7.85 -5.52 5.72
CA GLY A 115 8.77 -4.92 6.68
C GLY A 115 8.12 -3.79 7.49
N ALA A 116 8.95 -2.94 8.08
CA ALA A 116 8.44 -1.79 8.83
C ALA A 116 7.82 -0.74 7.89
N PRO A 117 6.64 -0.16 8.23
CA PRO A 117 6.06 0.91 7.43
C PRO A 117 6.98 2.13 7.38
N ASP A 118 6.95 2.87 6.27
CA ASP A 118 7.71 4.12 6.13
C ASP A 118 7.20 5.20 7.09
N VAL A 119 5.88 5.23 7.30
CA VAL A 119 5.21 6.17 8.21
C VAL A 119 4.09 5.45 8.96
N ILE A 120 3.97 5.76 10.25
CA ILE A 120 2.77 5.45 11.06
C ILE A 120 2.13 6.77 11.42
N HIS A 121 0.88 6.96 11.02
CA HIS A 121 0.10 8.13 11.34
C HIS A 121 -1.24 7.72 11.97
N GLY A 122 -1.32 7.81 13.29
CA GLY A 122 -2.47 7.30 14.04
C GLY A 122 -2.58 5.78 13.91
N ASP A 123 -3.67 5.34 13.34
CA ASP A 123 -3.99 3.93 13.03
C ASP A 123 -3.56 3.50 11.61
N LYS A 124 -3.01 4.42 10.81
CA LYS A 124 -2.60 4.16 9.43
C LYS A 124 -1.12 3.79 9.32
N PHE A 125 -0.87 2.63 8.73
CA PHE A 125 0.47 2.16 8.34
C PHE A 125 0.68 2.46 6.86
N ILE A 126 1.68 3.27 6.53
CA ILE A 126 1.93 3.78 5.18
C ILE A 126 3.23 3.20 4.64
N TYR A 127 3.13 2.60 3.46
CA TYR A 127 4.23 2.05 2.68
C TYR A 127 4.31 2.77 1.35
N THR A 128 5.39 3.50 1.09
CA THR A 128 5.57 4.26 -0.15
C THR A 128 6.13 3.37 -1.26
N ALA A 129 5.80 3.68 -2.50
CA ALA A 129 6.32 2.96 -3.64
C ALA A 129 7.75 3.38 -3.98
N VAL A 130 8.57 2.42 -4.40
CA VAL A 130 9.93 2.70 -4.90
C VAL A 130 9.87 3.72 -6.03
N GLY A 131 10.57 4.84 -5.87
CA GLY A 131 10.71 5.87 -6.89
C GLY A 131 9.50 6.82 -7.05
N THR A 132 8.41 6.60 -6.29
CA THR A 132 7.18 7.42 -6.37
C THR A 132 6.63 7.69 -4.97
N PRO A 133 7.17 8.68 -4.23
CA PRO A 133 6.90 8.85 -2.80
C PRO A 133 5.48 9.32 -2.44
N ASP A 134 4.67 9.72 -3.42
CA ASP A 134 3.27 10.10 -3.27
C ASP A 134 2.28 8.98 -3.68
N VAL A 135 2.83 7.82 -4.02
CA VAL A 135 2.06 6.60 -4.33
C VAL A 135 2.50 5.48 -3.39
N GLY A 136 1.58 4.63 -3.00
CA GLY A 136 1.89 3.53 -2.09
C GLY A 136 0.66 2.77 -1.62
N MET A 137 0.79 2.19 -0.45
CA MET A 137 -0.24 1.43 0.23
C MET A 137 -0.48 2.04 1.61
N VAL A 138 -1.73 2.16 1.99
CA VAL A 138 -2.15 2.56 3.34
C VAL A 138 -3.00 1.43 3.90
N PHE A 139 -2.68 1.01 5.11
CA PHE A 139 -3.47 0.03 5.85
C PHE A 139 -3.97 0.69 7.13
N GLU A 140 -5.28 0.80 7.28
CA GLU A 140 -5.90 1.24 8.52
C GLU A 140 -6.05 0.05 9.47
N ILE A 141 -5.64 0.26 10.73
CA ILE A 141 -5.58 -0.81 11.73
C ILE A 141 -6.53 -0.51 12.87
N GLU A 142 -7.55 -1.35 13.04
CA GLU A 142 -8.42 -1.32 14.21
C GLU A 142 -8.29 -2.61 15.03
N LYS A 143 -8.07 -2.47 16.34
CA LYS A 143 -7.94 -3.61 17.29
C LYS A 143 -6.94 -4.68 16.84
N GLY A 144 -5.84 -4.24 16.18
CA GLY A 144 -4.78 -5.13 15.71
C GLY A 144 -5.09 -5.88 14.41
N LYS A 145 -6.17 -5.52 13.72
CA LYS A 145 -6.55 -6.07 12.43
C LYS A 145 -6.57 -5.00 11.35
N ILE A 146 -6.35 -5.42 10.12
CA ILE A 146 -6.50 -4.56 8.94
C ILE A 146 -8.00 -4.32 8.74
N GLU A 147 -8.43 -3.06 8.85
CA GLU A 147 -9.82 -2.64 8.63
C GLU A 147 -10.04 -2.12 7.22
N GLU A 148 -9.06 -1.40 6.67
CA GLU A 148 -9.11 -0.85 5.33
C GLU A 148 -7.76 -0.96 4.64
N ILE A 149 -7.80 -1.11 3.32
CA ILE A 149 -6.63 -1.10 2.44
C ILE A 149 -6.87 -0.08 1.35
N GLU A 150 -5.97 0.91 1.25
CA GLU A 150 -5.93 1.88 0.16
C GLU A 150 -4.64 1.67 -0.66
N ILE A 151 -4.73 1.63 -1.98
CA ILE A 151 -3.57 1.52 -2.88
C ILE A 151 -3.66 2.58 -3.97
N GLY A 152 -2.57 3.31 -4.15
CA GLY A 152 -2.46 4.37 -5.14
C GLY A 152 -1.91 5.66 -4.58
N LYS A 153 -2.49 6.79 -4.95
CA LYS A 153 -2.05 8.10 -4.50
C LYS A 153 -2.42 8.32 -3.03
N ILE A 154 -1.42 8.53 -2.19
CA ILE A 154 -1.53 8.66 -0.71
C ILE A 154 -1.51 10.11 -0.21
N LYS A 155 -1.46 11.09 -1.14
CA LYS A 155 -1.50 12.56 -0.85
C LYS A 155 -2.31 13.28 -1.92
#